data_99d6f462e367727b89a1478a0f43a46a
#
_entry.id   99d6f462e367727b89a1478a0f43a46a
#
_cell.length_a   1.000
_cell.length_b   1.000
_cell.length_c   1.000
_cell.angle_alpha   90.00
_cell.angle_beta   90.00
_cell.angle_gamma   90.00
#
_symmetry.space_group_name_H-M   'P 1'
#
loop_
_entity.id
_entity.type
_entity.pdbx_description
1 polymer ?
#
loop_
_entity_poly.entity_id
_entity_poly.type
_entity_poly.pdbx_seq_one_letter_code
_entity_poly.pdbx_strand_id
1 'polypeptide(L)'
;GKTDVGLRRHENQDTFAVEQGKKLLIAVVCDGMGGAEGGQIASSVAVETFMKEMRALIRADMTAEQLRELASFCVAKANTAVYQRALQDPAYQGMGTTLVSAVAEEKYAIVCNIGDSRAYLIRGGEITRITHDHSVVQTLVENGNITAEEARTHPNRNLITRALGPDENTLCDAFEVSFTKGDKILLCTDGLVVTATDDEICRAVCAGKSAEESLNDLIALAKAQGAPDNVTAVLIEHE
;
A
#
# COMPACT_ATOMS: atom_id res chain seq x y z
N GLY A 1 11.76 -0.94 4.48
CA GLY A 1 11.06 -0.33 3.35
C GLY A 1 11.99 0.41 2.41
N LYS A 2 11.60 0.53 1.18
CA LYS A 2 12.35 1.22 0.13
C LYS A 2 11.43 1.92 -0.86
N THR A 3 11.84 3.10 -1.34
CA THR A 3 11.16 3.87 -2.37
C THR A 3 12.15 4.35 -3.42
N ASP A 4 11.71 4.49 -4.68
CA ASP A 4 12.50 4.99 -5.81
C ASP A 4 11.58 5.81 -6.74
N VAL A 5 12.09 6.91 -7.28
CA VAL A 5 11.31 7.80 -8.17
C VAL A 5 10.93 7.13 -9.50
N GLY A 6 11.56 6.00 -9.83
CA GLY A 6 11.42 5.36 -11.14
C GLY A 6 12.28 6.00 -12.22
N LEU A 7 11.96 5.70 -13.47
CA LEU A 7 12.77 6.17 -14.62
C LEU A 7 12.05 7.24 -15.48
N ARG A 8 10.80 7.55 -15.20
CA ARG A 8 9.97 8.48 -16.00
C ARG A 8 9.44 9.68 -15.22
N ARG A 9 9.29 9.52 -13.90
CA ARG A 9 8.82 10.61 -13.02
C ARG A 9 9.99 11.51 -12.63
N HIS A 10 9.71 12.75 -12.32
CA HIS A 10 10.69 13.73 -11.81
C HIS A 10 10.61 13.86 -10.30
N GLU A 11 9.46 13.55 -9.72
CA GLU A 11 9.16 13.65 -8.29
C GLU A 11 8.64 12.31 -7.78
N ASN A 12 8.90 12.05 -6.52
CA ASN A 12 8.38 10.88 -5.84
C ASN A 12 7.18 11.27 -4.99
N GLN A 13 6.00 10.84 -5.40
CA GLN A 13 4.73 11.09 -4.70
C GLN A 13 4.34 9.93 -3.77
N ASP A 14 5.11 8.84 -3.78
CA ASP A 14 4.97 7.75 -2.81
C ASP A 14 5.53 8.15 -1.45
N THR A 15 4.88 7.70 -0.39
CA THR A 15 5.37 7.83 0.99
C THR A 15 5.13 6.53 1.75
N PHE A 16 6.07 6.14 2.60
CA PHE A 16 5.88 5.01 3.49
C PHE A 16 6.42 5.30 4.89
N ALA A 17 5.93 4.55 5.87
CA ALA A 17 6.50 4.51 7.21
C ALA A 17 6.45 3.09 7.77
N VAL A 18 7.44 2.76 8.61
CA VAL A 18 7.51 1.50 9.35
C VAL A 18 7.90 1.83 10.80
N GLU A 19 7.23 1.19 11.73
CA GLU A 19 7.56 1.27 13.14
C GLU A 19 7.50 -0.11 13.78
N GLN A 20 8.60 -0.52 14.37
CA GLN A 20 8.71 -1.79 15.07
C GLN A 20 8.67 -1.54 16.58
N GLY A 21 7.59 -2.00 17.20
CA GLY A 21 7.47 -2.08 18.66
C GLY A 21 7.97 -3.42 19.20
N LYS A 22 7.76 -3.67 20.50
CA LYS A 22 8.17 -4.94 21.15
C LYS A 22 7.35 -6.14 20.70
N LYS A 23 6.07 -5.97 20.33
CA LYS A 23 5.12 -7.03 19.98
C LYS A 23 4.38 -6.77 18.68
N LEU A 24 4.40 -5.54 18.21
CA LEU A 24 3.65 -5.09 17.05
C LEU A 24 4.59 -4.40 16.07
N LEU A 25 4.38 -4.66 14.80
CA LEU A 25 5.01 -3.90 13.73
C LEU A 25 3.89 -3.20 12.95
N ILE A 26 4.06 -1.91 12.68
CA ILE A 26 3.14 -1.10 11.90
C ILE A 26 3.87 -0.67 10.64
N ALA A 27 3.27 -0.91 9.49
CA ALA A 27 3.76 -0.44 8.21
C ALA A 27 2.62 0.19 7.41
N VAL A 28 2.93 1.24 6.64
CA VAL A 28 1.99 1.91 5.75
C VAL A 28 2.72 2.39 4.51
N VAL A 29 2.06 2.26 3.37
CA VAL A 29 2.51 2.73 2.04
C VAL A 29 1.36 3.51 1.42
N CYS A 30 1.66 4.66 0.87
CA CYS A 30 0.72 5.57 0.20
C CYS A 30 1.30 6.02 -1.13
N ASP A 31 0.50 5.94 -2.20
CA ASP A 31 0.79 6.47 -3.53
C ASP A 31 -0.04 7.73 -3.75
N GLY A 32 0.63 8.84 -3.91
CA GLY A 32 0.00 10.16 -3.97
C GLY A 32 -0.39 10.56 -5.39
N MET A 33 -1.57 11.15 -5.55
CA MET A 33 -2.07 11.69 -6.81
C MET A 33 -2.59 13.12 -6.66
N GLY A 34 -2.46 13.94 -7.72
CA GLY A 34 -3.04 15.30 -7.71
C GLY A 34 -2.06 16.42 -8.07
N GLY A 35 -1.70 16.52 -9.35
CA GLY A 35 -0.84 17.60 -9.85
C GLY A 35 0.62 17.52 -9.33
N ALA A 36 1.41 18.58 -9.59
CA ALA A 36 2.85 18.58 -9.33
C ALA A 36 3.20 18.33 -7.85
N GLU A 37 2.52 19.00 -6.92
CA GLU A 37 2.83 18.89 -5.48
C GLU A 37 1.74 18.17 -4.67
N GLY A 38 0.50 18.11 -5.20
CA GLY A 38 -0.66 17.61 -4.48
C GLY A 38 -0.51 16.16 -4.04
N GLY A 39 0.01 15.29 -4.90
CA GLY A 39 0.18 13.88 -4.59
C GLY A 39 1.17 13.64 -3.44
N GLN A 40 2.34 14.29 -3.46
CA GLN A 40 3.33 14.19 -2.40
C GLN A 40 2.78 14.67 -1.05
N ILE A 41 2.04 15.78 -1.06
CA ILE A 41 1.41 16.30 0.16
C ILE A 41 0.34 15.33 0.66
N ALA A 42 -0.50 14.78 -0.22
CA ALA A 42 -1.55 13.85 0.15
C ALA A 42 -0.97 12.58 0.80
N SER A 43 0.02 11.93 0.17
CA SER A 43 0.65 10.73 0.70
C SER A 43 1.37 10.99 2.02
N SER A 44 2.10 12.10 2.15
CA SER A 44 2.79 12.48 3.39
C SER A 44 1.81 12.72 4.54
N VAL A 45 0.75 13.52 4.31
CA VAL A 45 -0.29 13.81 5.33
C VAL A 45 -0.99 12.53 5.76
N ALA A 46 -1.29 11.62 4.81
CA ALA A 46 -1.94 10.35 5.13
C ALA A 46 -1.05 9.47 6.01
N VAL A 47 0.21 9.27 5.63
CA VAL A 47 1.17 8.46 6.41
C VAL A 47 1.40 9.06 7.81
N GLU A 48 1.66 10.36 7.90
CA GLU A 48 1.89 11.03 9.19
C GLU A 48 0.68 10.90 10.12
N THR A 49 -0.53 11.14 9.59
CA THR A 49 -1.77 11.06 10.38
C THR A 49 -2.03 9.62 10.82
N PHE A 50 -1.96 8.65 9.90
CA PHE A 50 -2.15 7.23 10.23
C PHE A 50 -1.20 6.78 11.34
N MET A 51 0.11 7.04 11.18
CA MET A 51 1.12 6.65 12.16
C MET A 51 0.94 7.36 13.51
N LYS A 52 0.57 8.64 13.51
CA LYS A 52 0.29 9.41 14.73
C LYS A 52 -0.87 8.82 15.51
N GLU A 53 -2.00 8.57 14.85
CA GLU A 53 -3.20 8.02 15.48
C GLU A 53 -2.96 6.57 15.98
N MET A 54 -2.27 5.75 15.18
CA MET A 54 -1.89 4.40 15.60
C MET A 54 -1.03 4.43 16.87
N ARG A 55 0.03 5.24 16.92
CA ARG A 55 0.90 5.37 18.12
C ARG A 55 0.13 5.81 19.35
N ALA A 56 -0.83 6.71 19.20
CA ALA A 56 -1.59 7.26 20.30
C ALA A 56 -2.59 6.25 20.93
N LEU A 57 -3.11 5.34 20.12
CA LEU A 57 -4.26 4.51 20.48
C LEU A 57 -3.95 3.02 20.61
N ILE A 58 -2.87 2.53 19.97
CA ILE A 58 -2.51 1.11 19.97
C ILE A 58 -2.10 0.63 21.37
N ARG A 59 -2.59 -0.56 21.76
CA ARG A 59 -2.22 -1.23 23.00
C ARG A 59 -1.86 -2.68 22.73
N ALA A 60 -0.95 -3.21 23.51
CA ALA A 60 -0.42 -4.57 23.36
C ALA A 60 -1.40 -5.70 23.73
N ASP A 61 -2.54 -5.36 24.31
CA ASP A 61 -3.58 -6.30 24.75
C ASP A 61 -4.83 -6.30 23.84
N MET A 62 -4.76 -5.64 22.70
CA MET A 62 -5.86 -5.57 21.74
C MET A 62 -6.07 -6.92 21.05
N THR A 63 -7.35 -7.29 20.88
CA THR A 63 -7.72 -8.42 20.02
C THR A 63 -7.59 -8.07 18.53
N ALA A 64 -7.57 -9.07 17.66
CA ALA A 64 -7.57 -8.85 16.21
C ALA A 64 -8.72 -7.94 15.74
N GLU A 65 -9.92 -8.12 16.31
CA GLU A 65 -11.07 -7.28 16.00
C GLU A 65 -10.86 -5.82 16.42
N GLN A 66 -10.35 -5.60 17.65
CA GLN A 66 -10.02 -4.26 18.13
C GLN A 66 -8.93 -3.58 17.32
N LEU A 67 -7.91 -4.34 16.88
CA LEU A 67 -6.87 -3.82 15.98
C LEU A 67 -7.41 -3.49 14.60
N ARG A 68 -8.34 -4.28 14.07
CA ARG A 68 -9.02 -4.01 12.80
C ARG A 68 -9.85 -2.73 12.88
N GLU A 69 -10.63 -2.56 13.95
CA GLU A 69 -11.41 -1.34 14.19
C GLU A 69 -10.50 -0.12 14.33
N LEU A 70 -9.42 -0.25 15.11
CA LEU A 70 -8.44 0.82 15.29
C LEU A 70 -7.77 1.20 13.97
N ALA A 71 -7.29 0.23 13.19
CA ALA A 71 -6.65 0.50 11.91
C ALA A 71 -7.61 1.22 10.95
N SER A 72 -8.86 0.74 10.84
CA SER A 72 -9.91 1.39 10.04
C SER A 72 -10.21 2.81 10.52
N PHE A 73 -10.26 3.03 11.82
CA PHE A 73 -10.42 4.38 12.40
C PHE A 73 -9.25 5.29 12.03
N CYS A 74 -8.01 4.81 12.12
CA CYS A 74 -6.82 5.59 11.75
C CYS A 74 -6.80 5.94 10.26
N VAL A 75 -7.25 5.02 9.38
CA VAL A 75 -7.44 5.30 7.96
C VAL A 75 -8.49 6.40 7.73
N ALA A 76 -9.62 6.35 8.44
CA ALA A 76 -10.63 7.41 8.35
C ALA A 76 -10.10 8.78 8.83
N LYS A 77 -9.26 8.80 9.87
CA LYS A 77 -8.57 10.03 10.32
C LYS A 77 -7.59 10.55 9.28
N ALA A 78 -6.84 9.66 8.64
CA ALA A 78 -5.95 10.02 7.53
C ALA A 78 -6.76 10.64 6.38
N ASN A 79 -7.90 10.04 5.99
CA ASN A 79 -8.79 10.62 4.99
C ASN A 79 -9.23 12.04 5.35
N THR A 80 -9.74 12.23 6.57
CA THR A 80 -10.17 13.55 7.05
C THR A 80 -9.04 14.59 6.95
N ALA A 81 -7.81 14.21 7.31
CA ALA A 81 -6.67 15.12 7.27
C ALA A 81 -6.29 15.52 5.83
N VAL A 82 -6.25 14.55 4.90
CA VAL A 82 -5.98 14.83 3.48
C VAL A 82 -7.09 15.69 2.87
N TYR A 83 -8.36 15.35 3.11
CA TYR A 83 -9.51 16.10 2.63
C TYR A 83 -9.49 17.56 3.12
N GLN A 84 -9.27 17.77 4.42
CA GLN A 84 -9.17 19.11 5.00
C GLN A 84 -7.98 19.90 4.43
N ARG A 85 -6.86 19.23 4.19
CA ARG A 85 -5.69 19.88 3.60
C ARG A 85 -5.95 20.32 2.16
N ALA A 86 -6.69 19.52 1.38
CA ALA A 86 -7.11 19.88 0.01
C ALA A 86 -8.03 21.11 -0.03
N LEU A 87 -8.87 21.31 1.01
CA LEU A 87 -9.76 22.46 1.08
C LEU A 87 -9.06 23.78 1.45
N GLN A 88 -7.86 23.72 2.04
CA GLN A 88 -7.13 24.90 2.50
C GLN A 88 -6.47 25.69 1.35
N ASP A 89 -6.18 25.05 0.24
CA ASP A 89 -5.50 25.69 -0.89
C ASP A 89 -6.06 25.16 -2.23
N PRO A 90 -6.56 26.07 -3.10
CA PRO A 90 -7.04 25.69 -4.43
C PRO A 90 -6.02 24.90 -5.27
N ALA A 91 -4.71 25.07 -5.04
CA ALA A 91 -3.66 24.32 -5.71
C ALA A 91 -3.71 22.81 -5.41
N TYR A 92 -4.31 22.42 -4.29
CA TYR A 92 -4.44 21.04 -3.84
C TYR A 92 -5.83 20.44 -4.08
N GLN A 93 -6.68 21.17 -4.82
CA GLN A 93 -8.02 20.67 -5.12
C GLN A 93 -7.96 19.36 -5.89
N GLY A 94 -8.65 18.33 -5.35
CA GLY A 94 -8.69 17.00 -5.94
C GLY A 94 -7.43 16.15 -5.68
N MET A 95 -6.50 16.61 -4.83
CA MET A 95 -5.41 15.74 -4.40
C MET A 95 -5.94 14.55 -3.61
N GLY A 96 -5.25 13.43 -3.70
CA GLY A 96 -5.59 12.23 -2.97
C GLY A 96 -4.41 11.28 -2.88
N THR A 97 -4.62 10.16 -2.23
CA THR A 97 -3.61 9.12 -2.13
C THR A 97 -4.25 7.76 -1.89
N THR A 98 -3.60 6.70 -2.33
CA THR A 98 -3.88 5.34 -1.86
C THR A 98 -3.42 5.19 -0.42
N LEU A 99 -3.83 4.12 0.23
CA LEU A 99 -3.23 3.66 1.47
C LEU A 99 -3.33 2.13 1.55
N VAL A 100 -2.19 1.47 1.71
CA VAL A 100 -2.13 0.09 2.15
C VAL A 100 -1.30 0.01 3.42
N SER A 101 -1.83 -0.64 4.46
CA SER A 101 -1.13 -0.76 5.75
C SER A 101 -1.21 -2.18 6.29
N ALA A 102 -0.25 -2.53 7.12
CA ALA A 102 -0.25 -3.76 7.91
C ALA A 102 0.11 -3.47 9.35
N VAL A 103 -0.67 -4.02 10.28
CA VAL A 103 -0.37 -4.09 11.71
C VAL A 103 -0.16 -5.56 12.03
N ALA A 104 1.10 -5.97 12.18
CA ALA A 104 1.49 -7.37 12.35
C ALA A 104 1.79 -7.67 13.82
N GLU A 105 1.22 -8.77 14.30
CA GLU A 105 1.50 -9.45 15.57
C GLU A 105 2.11 -10.83 15.32
N GLU A 106 2.44 -11.54 16.41
CA GLU A 106 3.05 -12.88 16.37
C GLU A 106 2.19 -13.93 15.65
N LYS A 107 0.85 -13.78 15.62
CA LYS A 107 -0.07 -14.80 15.09
C LYS A 107 -0.92 -14.35 13.93
N TYR A 108 -1.06 -13.06 13.74
CA TYR A 108 -1.89 -12.48 12.69
C TYR A 108 -1.42 -11.08 12.30
N ALA A 109 -1.86 -10.63 11.15
CA ALA A 109 -1.72 -9.26 10.71
C ALA A 109 -3.09 -8.70 10.29
N ILE A 110 -3.33 -7.44 10.59
CA ILE A 110 -4.46 -6.67 10.06
C ILE A 110 -3.95 -5.82 8.91
N VAL A 111 -4.53 -6.00 7.74
CA VAL A 111 -4.21 -5.24 6.52
C VAL A 111 -5.39 -4.36 6.17
N CYS A 112 -5.16 -3.05 6.02
CA CYS A 112 -6.15 -2.12 5.49
C CYS A 112 -5.76 -1.65 4.10
N ASN A 113 -6.76 -1.45 3.21
CA ASN A 113 -6.53 -1.00 1.85
C ASN A 113 -7.56 0.04 1.38
N ILE A 114 -7.07 1.09 0.73
CA ILE A 114 -7.82 2.01 -0.13
C ILE A 114 -6.96 2.32 -1.36
N GLY A 115 -7.51 2.13 -2.55
CA GLY A 115 -6.81 2.33 -3.81
C GLY A 115 -6.34 1.02 -4.43
N ASP A 116 -5.32 1.09 -5.25
CA ASP A 116 -4.74 0.00 -6.03
C ASP A 116 -3.29 -0.37 -5.61
N SER A 117 -2.78 0.26 -4.55
CA SER A 117 -1.62 -0.26 -3.82
C SER A 117 -1.98 -1.60 -3.19
N ARG A 118 -1.03 -2.53 -3.13
CA ARG A 118 -1.32 -3.92 -2.80
C ARG A 118 -0.58 -4.43 -1.58
N ALA A 119 -1.20 -5.41 -0.92
CA ALA A 119 -0.57 -6.27 0.08
C ALA A 119 -0.60 -7.73 -0.37
N TYR A 120 0.52 -8.42 -0.17
CA TYR A 120 0.71 -9.83 -0.47
C TYR A 120 1.18 -10.59 0.76
N LEU A 121 0.70 -11.83 0.92
CA LEU A 121 1.28 -12.83 1.80
C LEU A 121 2.20 -13.74 0.98
N ILE A 122 3.44 -13.89 1.41
CA ILE A 122 4.39 -14.86 0.84
C ILE A 122 4.65 -15.93 1.90
N ARG A 123 4.29 -17.17 1.59
CA ARG A 123 4.38 -18.33 2.48
C ARG A 123 4.82 -19.55 1.72
N GLY A 124 5.88 -20.24 2.19
CA GLY A 124 6.34 -21.49 1.60
C GLY A 124 6.73 -21.39 0.12
N GLY A 125 7.13 -20.24 -0.36
CA GLY A 125 7.49 -20.00 -1.76
C GLY A 125 6.29 -19.66 -2.68
N GLU A 126 5.10 -19.50 -2.11
CA GLU A 126 3.89 -19.07 -2.83
C GLU A 126 3.53 -17.63 -2.44
N ILE A 127 2.97 -16.88 -3.38
CA ILE A 127 2.47 -15.52 -3.19
C ILE A 127 0.94 -15.49 -3.32
N THR A 128 0.29 -14.85 -2.38
CA THR A 128 -1.16 -14.65 -2.39
C THR A 128 -1.47 -13.17 -2.17
N ARG A 129 -2.22 -12.56 -3.07
CA ARG A 129 -2.69 -11.18 -2.90
C ARG A 129 -3.77 -11.14 -1.81
N ILE A 130 -3.56 -10.28 -0.81
CA ILE A 130 -4.50 -10.06 0.31
C ILE A 130 -5.56 -9.04 -0.08
N THR A 131 -5.16 -7.97 -0.77
CA THR A 131 -6.00 -6.81 -1.07
C THR A 131 -6.73 -6.95 -2.41
N HIS A 132 -7.83 -6.21 -2.56
CA HIS A 132 -8.53 -6.01 -3.82
C HIS A 132 -8.31 -4.58 -4.29
N ASP A 133 -7.97 -4.40 -5.57
CA ASP A 133 -7.71 -3.06 -6.10
C ASP A 133 -9.04 -2.30 -6.25
N HIS A 134 -9.10 -1.10 -5.74
CA HIS A 134 -10.21 -0.19 -6.01
C HIS A 134 -9.94 0.57 -7.31
N SER A 135 -10.06 -0.13 -8.44
CA SER A 135 -9.82 0.41 -9.78
C SER A 135 -10.94 0.03 -10.75
N VAL A 136 -11.05 0.83 -11.82
CA VAL A 136 -12.01 0.56 -12.89
C VAL A 136 -11.76 -0.79 -13.54
N VAL A 137 -10.48 -1.12 -13.79
CA VAL A 137 -10.13 -2.39 -14.45
C VAL A 137 -10.39 -3.60 -13.56
N GLN A 138 -10.20 -3.48 -12.24
CA GLN A 138 -10.55 -4.56 -11.31
C GLN A 138 -12.06 -4.84 -11.34
N THR A 139 -12.89 -3.79 -11.36
CA THR A 139 -14.35 -3.94 -11.51
C THR A 139 -14.73 -4.63 -12.83
N LEU A 140 -14.05 -4.31 -13.93
CA LEU A 140 -14.28 -4.96 -15.22
C LEU A 140 -13.90 -6.46 -15.21
N VAL A 141 -12.80 -6.81 -14.52
CA VAL A 141 -12.38 -8.22 -14.35
C VAL A 141 -13.40 -9.00 -13.53
N GLU A 142 -13.85 -8.45 -12.40
CA GLU A 142 -14.83 -9.09 -11.50
C GLU A 142 -16.19 -9.31 -12.18
N ASN A 143 -16.59 -8.39 -13.05
CA ASN A 143 -17.81 -8.53 -13.87
C ASN A 143 -17.63 -9.45 -15.09
N GLY A 144 -16.43 -10.00 -15.31
CA GLY A 144 -16.14 -10.87 -16.46
C GLY A 144 -16.09 -10.14 -17.81
N ASN A 145 -15.96 -8.80 -17.82
CA ASN A 145 -15.88 -8.00 -19.03
C ASN A 145 -14.51 -8.08 -19.70
N ILE A 146 -13.45 -8.22 -18.92
CA ILE A 146 -12.07 -8.39 -19.37
C ILE A 146 -11.35 -9.43 -18.49
N THR A 147 -10.29 -10.01 -19.01
CA THR A 147 -9.37 -10.87 -18.23
C THR A 147 -8.41 -10.06 -17.39
N ALA A 148 -7.77 -10.66 -16.39
CA ALA A 148 -6.71 -10.02 -15.60
C ALA A 148 -5.49 -9.62 -16.47
N GLU A 149 -5.22 -10.34 -17.55
CA GLU A 149 -4.16 -10.00 -18.49
C GLU A 149 -4.52 -8.77 -19.32
N GLU A 150 -5.74 -8.68 -19.82
CA GLU A 150 -6.23 -7.49 -20.55
C GLU A 150 -6.25 -6.25 -19.66
N ALA A 151 -6.53 -6.40 -18.36
CA ALA A 151 -6.53 -5.30 -17.40
C ALA A 151 -5.15 -4.59 -17.31
N ARG A 152 -4.05 -5.34 -17.45
CA ARG A 152 -2.67 -4.78 -17.37
C ARG A 152 -2.37 -3.76 -18.47
N THR A 153 -2.99 -3.89 -19.64
CA THR A 153 -2.77 -3.02 -20.81
C THR A 153 -3.95 -2.12 -21.12
N HIS A 154 -5.01 -2.18 -20.30
CA HIS A 154 -6.24 -1.43 -20.52
C HIS A 154 -5.99 0.09 -20.46
N PRO A 155 -6.64 0.91 -21.32
CA PRO A 155 -6.47 2.38 -21.29
C PRO A 155 -6.78 3.02 -19.93
N ASN A 156 -7.75 2.48 -19.18
CA ASN A 156 -8.19 2.97 -17.88
C ASN A 156 -7.52 2.24 -16.70
N ARG A 157 -6.39 1.56 -16.89
CA ARG A 157 -5.73 0.79 -15.82
C ARG A 157 -5.30 1.62 -14.61
N ASN A 158 -5.05 2.91 -14.81
CA ASN A 158 -4.62 3.84 -13.75
C ASN A 158 -5.80 4.57 -13.09
N LEU A 159 -7.06 4.24 -13.44
CA LEU A 159 -8.23 4.89 -12.85
C LEU A 159 -8.66 4.15 -11.59
N ILE A 160 -8.38 4.75 -10.44
CA ILE A 160 -8.85 4.25 -9.15
C ILE A 160 -10.28 4.74 -8.86
N THR A 161 -11.04 3.95 -8.11
CA THR A 161 -12.43 4.22 -7.74
C THR A 161 -12.59 4.65 -6.29
N ARG A 162 -11.54 4.46 -5.47
CA ARG A 162 -11.48 4.92 -4.08
C ARG A 162 -10.08 5.43 -3.77
N ALA A 163 -10.00 6.54 -3.02
CA ALA A 163 -8.77 7.13 -2.51
C ALA A 163 -9.05 7.89 -1.21
N LEU A 164 -8.02 8.23 -0.47
CA LEU A 164 -8.08 9.22 0.60
C LEU A 164 -8.01 10.62 0.01
N GLY A 165 -8.84 11.52 0.49
CA GLY A 165 -8.78 12.95 0.20
C GLY A 165 -9.81 13.51 -0.76
N PRO A 166 -10.20 12.85 -1.88
CA PRO A 166 -11.20 13.40 -2.80
C PRO A 166 -12.57 13.59 -2.15
N ASP A 167 -12.98 12.67 -1.29
CA ASP A 167 -14.27 12.69 -0.62
C ASP A 167 -14.11 12.83 0.89
N GLU A 168 -15.08 13.52 1.54
CA GLU A 168 -15.09 13.69 3.00
C GLU A 168 -15.12 12.36 3.76
N ASN A 169 -15.87 11.40 3.23
CA ASN A 169 -15.99 10.06 3.79
C ASN A 169 -15.58 9.01 2.77
N THR A 170 -14.75 8.08 3.20
CA THR A 170 -14.36 6.91 2.40
C THR A 170 -14.29 5.67 3.29
N LEU A 171 -14.45 4.50 2.69
CA LEU A 171 -14.39 3.21 3.39
C LEU A 171 -13.14 2.46 2.95
N CYS A 172 -12.38 1.97 3.93
CA CYS A 172 -11.30 1.05 3.67
C CYS A 172 -11.78 -0.40 3.76
N ASP A 173 -11.15 -1.26 2.99
CA ASP A 173 -11.25 -2.71 3.21
C ASP A 173 -10.25 -3.11 4.28
N ALA A 174 -10.65 -4.04 5.17
CA ALA A 174 -9.80 -4.52 6.25
C ALA A 174 -9.81 -6.05 6.32
N PHE A 175 -8.64 -6.64 6.24
CA PHE A 175 -8.41 -8.09 6.17
C PHE A 175 -7.64 -8.55 7.40
N GLU A 176 -8.06 -9.68 7.98
CA GLU A 176 -7.27 -10.40 8.97
C GLU A 176 -6.56 -11.58 8.27
N VAL A 177 -5.26 -11.67 8.46
CA VAL A 177 -4.42 -12.68 7.84
C VAL A 177 -3.66 -13.42 8.94
N SER A 178 -3.72 -14.75 8.93
CA SER A 178 -2.82 -15.57 9.77
C SER A 178 -1.38 -15.24 9.38
N PHE A 179 -0.54 -14.93 10.36
CA PHE A 179 0.85 -14.56 10.16
C PHE A 179 1.71 -15.37 11.10
N THR A 180 2.54 -16.24 10.55
CA THR A 180 3.29 -17.24 11.31
C THR A 180 4.76 -17.23 10.90
N LYS A 181 5.59 -17.86 11.73
CA LYS A 181 7.04 -17.95 11.48
C LYS A 181 7.37 -18.40 10.06
N GLY A 182 8.22 -17.63 9.39
CA GLY A 182 8.65 -17.85 8.01
C GLY A 182 7.77 -17.16 6.96
N ASP A 183 6.61 -16.59 7.36
CA ASP A 183 5.79 -15.80 6.48
C ASP A 183 6.38 -14.42 6.25
N LYS A 184 6.04 -13.84 5.10
CA LYS A 184 6.38 -12.46 4.78
C LYS A 184 5.12 -11.72 4.27
N ILE A 185 4.98 -10.46 4.65
CA ILE A 185 3.98 -9.55 4.09
C ILE A 185 4.70 -8.47 3.31
N LEU A 186 4.34 -8.33 2.03
CA LEU A 186 4.82 -7.27 1.15
C LEU A 186 3.70 -6.25 0.95
N LEU A 187 3.98 -4.98 1.24
CA LEU A 187 3.15 -3.83 0.83
C LEU A 187 3.86 -3.13 -0.31
N CYS A 188 3.13 -2.74 -1.37
CA CYS A 188 3.75 -2.02 -2.49
C CYS A 188 2.75 -1.11 -3.22
N THR A 189 3.29 -0.08 -3.87
CA THR A 189 2.54 0.77 -4.81
C THR A 189 2.39 0.09 -6.18
N ASP A 190 1.54 0.64 -7.03
CA ASP A 190 1.23 0.11 -8.36
C ASP A 190 2.48 0.08 -9.27
N GLY A 191 3.45 1.00 -9.09
CA GLY A 191 4.68 1.04 -9.86
C GLY A 191 5.50 -0.26 -9.83
N LEU A 192 5.37 -1.07 -8.78
CA LEU A 192 5.94 -2.41 -8.75
C LEU A 192 5.12 -3.40 -9.59
N VAL A 193 3.80 -3.45 -9.38
CA VAL A 193 2.93 -4.50 -9.94
C VAL A 193 2.54 -4.26 -11.40
N VAL A 194 2.66 -3.03 -11.89
CA VAL A 194 2.51 -2.76 -13.35
C VAL A 194 3.73 -3.22 -14.14
N THR A 195 4.88 -3.34 -13.48
CA THR A 195 6.15 -3.75 -14.09
C THR A 195 6.47 -5.22 -13.86
N ALA A 196 6.17 -5.78 -12.69
CA ALA A 196 6.50 -7.16 -12.32
C ALA A 196 5.24 -8.03 -12.19
N THR A 197 5.36 -9.32 -12.51
CA THR A 197 4.34 -10.34 -12.23
C THR A 197 4.44 -10.80 -10.77
N ASP A 198 3.35 -11.37 -10.24
CA ASP A 198 3.35 -11.93 -8.89
C ASP A 198 4.43 -13.01 -8.72
N ASP A 199 4.66 -13.85 -9.75
CA ASP A 199 5.72 -14.87 -9.74
C ASP A 199 7.14 -14.26 -9.70
N GLU A 200 7.38 -13.15 -10.37
CA GLU A 200 8.67 -12.45 -10.35
C GLU A 200 8.90 -11.80 -8.99
N ILE A 201 7.86 -11.19 -8.41
CA ILE A 201 7.88 -10.63 -7.05
C ILE A 201 8.18 -11.72 -6.03
N CYS A 202 7.46 -12.85 -6.11
CA CYS A 202 7.66 -13.99 -5.22
C CYS A 202 9.11 -14.51 -5.28
N ARG A 203 9.65 -14.71 -6.48
CA ARG A 203 11.04 -15.16 -6.65
C ARG A 203 12.05 -14.19 -6.06
N ALA A 204 11.87 -12.88 -6.24
CA ALA A 204 12.75 -11.85 -5.67
C ALA A 204 12.75 -11.88 -4.14
N VAL A 205 11.56 -12.04 -3.53
CA VAL A 205 11.40 -12.10 -2.06
C VAL A 205 11.88 -13.43 -1.48
N CYS A 206 11.72 -14.54 -2.21
CA CYS A 206 12.08 -15.90 -1.73
C CYS A 206 13.53 -16.31 -2.00
N ALA A 207 14.36 -15.46 -2.58
CA ALA A 207 15.75 -15.78 -2.96
C ALA A 207 16.69 -16.06 -1.76
N GLY A 208 16.18 -16.20 -0.52
CA GLY A 208 16.93 -16.51 0.69
C GLY A 208 17.84 -15.39 1.20
N LYS A 209 17.60 -14.19 0.74
CA LYS A 209 18.34 -12.98 1.07
C LYS A 209 17.71 -12.23 2.25
N SER A 210 18.44 -11.22 2.75
CA SER A 210 17.87 -10.29 3.74
C SER A 210 16.70 -9.50 3.16
N ALA A 211 15.83 -8.96 4.03
CA ALA A 211 14.75 -8.07 3.62
C ALA A 211 15.25 -6.88 2.80
N GLU A 212 16.42 -6.33 3.16
CA GLU A 212 17.03 -5.20 2.43
C GLU A 212 17.44 -5.58 1.01
N GLU A 213 18.08 -6.74 0.82
CA GLU A 213 18.46 -7.24 -0.50
C GLU A 213 17.21 -7.56 -1.34
N SER A 214 16.19 -8.18 -0.75
CA SER A 214 14.91 -8.45 -1.42
C SER A 214 14.25 -7.16 -1.92
N LEU A 215 14.22 -6.11 -1.10
CA LEU A 215 13.69 -4.80 -1.49
C LEU A 215 14.53 -4.15 -2.61
N ASN A 216 15.85 -4.28 -2.57
CA ASN A 216 16.73 -3.81 -3.64
C ASN A 216 16.44 -4.53 -4.96
N ASP A 217 16.26 -5.84 -4.91
CA ASP A 217 15.95 -6.65 -6.09
C ASP A 217 14.57 -6.30 -6.66
N LEU A 218 13.56 -6.03 -5.83
CA LEU A 218 12.23 -5.59 -6.28
C LEU A 218 12.30 -4.23 -7.01
N ILE A 219 13.03 -3.26 -6.46
CA ILE A 219 13.24 -1.97 -7.14
C ILE A 219 14.02 -2.15 -8.44
N ALA A 220 15.07 -2.97 -8.43
CA ALA A 220 15.86 -3.26 -9.64
C ALA A 220 15.01 -3.96 -10.71
N LEU A 221 14.14 -4.89 -10.33
CA LEU A 221 13.20 -5.57 -11.21
C LEU A 221 12.26 -4.56 -11.89
N ALA A 222 11.63 -3.66 -11.11
CA ALA A 222 10.78 -2.61 -11.67
C ALA A 222 11.54 -1.72 -12.65
N LYS A 223 12.77 -1.31 -12.31
CA LYS A 223 13.61 -0.47 -13.18
C LYS A 223 14.03 -1.19 -14.47
N ALA A 224 14.32 -2.48 -14.41
CA ALA A 224 14.63 -3.28 -15.59
C ALA A 224 13.45 -3.36 -16.59
N GLN A 225 12.22 -3.24 -16.09
CA GLN A 225 10.98 -3.19 -16.87
C GLN A 225 10.52 -1.76 -17.22
N GLY A 226 11.39 -0.76 -16.98
CA GLY A 226 11.19 0.64 -17.39
C GLY A 226 10.61 1.56 -16.36
N ALA A 227 10.22 1.07 -15.17
CA ALA A 227 9.67 1.82 -14.02
C ALA A 227 8.98 3.15 -14.43
N PRO A 228 7.80 3.08 -15.04
CA PRO A 228 7.10 4.26 -15.57
C PRO A 228 6.57 5.18 -14.46
N ASP A 229 6.49 4.67 -13.24
CA ASP A 229 6.02 5.38 -12.05
C ASP A 229 6.99 5.28 -10.89
N ASN A 230 6.66 5.97 -9.79
CA ASN A 230 7.30 5.79 -8.48
C ASN A 230 7.13 4.33 -8.03
N VAL A 231 8.09 3.78 -7.33
CA VAL A 231 8.07 2.38 -6.89
C VAL A 231 8.41 2.33 -5.42
N THR A 232 7.46 1.89 -4.61
CA THR A 232 7.64 1.76 -3.15
C THR A 232 7.26 0.36 -2.70
N ALA A 233 8.10 -0.23 -1.86
CA ALA A 233 7.87 -1.53 -1.26
C ALA A 233 8.28 -1.55 0.22
N VAL A 234 7.49 -2.23 1.04
CA VAL A 234 7.80 -2.54 2.45
C VAL A 234 7.63 -4.04 2.64
N LEU A 235 8.65 -4.69 3.17
CA LEU A 235 8.66 -6.13 3.48
C LEU A 235 8.69 -6.34 4.98
N ILE A 236 7.71 -7.08 5.51
CA ILE A 236 7.60 -7.50 6.89
C ILE A 236 7.89 -9.00 6.93
N GLU A 237 8.86 -9.42 7.74
CA GLU A 237 9.24 -10.83 7.92
C GLU A 237 8.90 -11.28 9.33
N HIS A 238 8.35 -12.50 9.47
CA HIS A 238 8.12 -13.15 10.75
C HIS A 238 9.28 -14.12 11.03
N GLU A 239 10.16 -13.76 11.95
CA GLU A 239 11.34 -14.54 12.35
C GLU A 239 11.04 -15.62 13.42
#